data_47b312fabe5bd776809c7032e487cf13
#
_entry.id   47b312fabe5bd776809c7032e487cf13
#
_cell.length_a   1.000
_cell.length_b   1.000
_cell.length_c   1.000
_cell.angle_alpha   90.00
_cell.angle_beta   90.00
_cell.angle_gamma   90.00
#
_symmetry.space_group_name_H-M   'P 1'
#
loop_
_entity.id
_entity.type
_entity.pdbx_description
1 polymer ?
#
loop_
_entity_poly.entity_id
_entity_poly.type
_entity_poly.pdbx_seq_one_letter_code
_entity_poly.pdbx_strand_id
1 'polypeptide(L)'
;MLAAIAGGVLACPSAAQAQRSPGFVAALQAGQVGERYDGYLGFATPPSPALRREVVDINIRRRSLYTSLATRRGVTLETAALATGCELLMRVPVGQAYLLQDKVWRRRAPGERLARPSYCG
;
A
#
# COMPACT_ATOMS: atom_id res chain seq x y z
N MET A 1 -0.67 -51.49 18.12
CA MET A 1 -0.56 -50.68 16.87
C MET A 1 -1.16 -49.32 17.14
N LEU A 2 -0.33 -48.32 17.37
CA LEU A 2 -0.73 -46.93 17.55
C LEU A 2 -0.63 -46.23 16.19
N ALA A 3 -1.77 -45.85 15.59
CA ALA A 3 -1.81 -45.04 14.40
C ALA A 3 -1.64 -43.58 14.81
N ALA A 4 -0.51 -43.01 14.50
CA ALA A 4 -0.27 -41.56 14.63
C ALA A 4 -1.05 -40.84 13.52
N ILE A 5 -2.12 -40.14 13.89
CA ILE A 5 -2.80 -39.21 13.00
C ILE A 5 -1.97 -37.94 13.00
N ALA A 6 -1.18 -37.76 11.93
CA ALA A 6 -0.53 -36.49 11.66
C ALA A 6 -1.59 -35.48 11.24
N GLY A 7 -2.06 -34.67 12.19
CA GLY A 7 -2.93 -33.54 11.90
C GLY A 7 -2.14 -32.48 11.16
N GLY A 8 -2.31 -32.39 9.85
CA GLY A 8 -1.76 -31.30 9.07
C GLY A 8 -2.47 -29.99 9.44
N VAL A 9 -1.75 -29.06 10.06
CA VAL A 9 -2.22 -27.70 10.29
C VAL A 9 -2.24 -27.01 8.93
N LEU A 10 -3.42 -26.88 8.33
CA LEU A 10 -3.60 -26.01 7.17
C LEU A 10 -3.49 -24.58 7.65
N ALA A 11 -2.33 -23.95 7.39
CA ALA A 11 -2.15 -22.52 7.64
C ALA A 11 -3.02 -21.75 6.65
N CYS A 12 -4.12 -21.15 7.11
CA CYS A 12 -4.88 -20.20 6.31
C CYS A 12 -4.05 -18.92 6.12
N PRO A 13 -3.89 -18.41 4.89
CA PRO A 13 -3.23 -17.14 4.68
C PRO A 13 -3.97 -16.02 5.42
N SER A 14 -3.25 -15.04 5.97
CA SER A 14 -3.85 -13.87 6.59
C SER A 14 -4.73 -13.12 5.58
N ALA A 15 -5.76 -12.40 6.05
CA ALA A 15 -6.64 -11.62 5.17
C ALA A 15 -5.85 -10.63 4.29
N ALA A 16 -4.74 -10.06 4.79
CA ALA A 16 -3.87 -9.18 4.03
C ALA A 16 -3.15 -9.91 2.89
N GLN A 17 -2.71 -11.15 3.10
CA GLN A 17 -2.08 -11.99 2.07
C GLN A 17 -3.08 -12.45 1.01
N ALA A 18 -4.32 -12.80 1.44
CA ALA A 18 -5.40 -13.21 0.52
C ALA A 18 -5.83 -12.08 -0.42
N GLN A 19 -5.60 -10.80 -0.05
CA GLN A 19 -5.99 -9.62 -0.84
C GLN A 19 -4.95 -9.18 -1.86
N ARG A 20 -3.74 -9.73 -1.82
CA ARG A 20 -2.65 -9.36 -2.73
C ARG A 20 -2.44 -10.45 -3.76
N SER A 21 -2.79 -10.17 -5.02
CA SER A 21 -2.49 -11.09 -6.12
C SER A 21 -0.98 -11.13 -6.41
N PRO A 22 -0.47 -12.22 -7.00
CA PRO A 22 0.91 -12.27 -7.47
C PRO A 22 1.23 -11.16 -8.48
N GLY A 23 0.27 -10.82 -9.33
CA GLY A 23 0.42 -9.73 -10.31
C GLY A 23 0.58 -8.35 -9.65
N PHE A 24 -0.15 -8.08 -8.58
CA PHE A 24 0.00 -6.86 -7.80
C PHE A 24 1.37 -6.79 -7.11
N VAL A 25 1.80 -7.86 -6.47
CA VAL A 25 3.12 -7.93 -5.82
C VAL A 25 4.23 -7.72 -6.85
N ALA A 26 4.14 -8.36 -8.03
CA ALA A 26 5.10 -8.17 -9.11
C ALA A 26 5.12 -6.71 -9.61
N ALA A 27 3.97 -6.07 -9.71
CA ALA A 27 3.85 -4.67 -10.12
C ALA A 27 4.49 -3.71 -9.12
N LEU A 28 4.34 -3.96 -7.81
CA LEU A 28 5.05 -3.21 -6.77
C LEU A 28 6.57 -3.36 -6.90
N GLN A 29 7.05 -4.58 -7.05
CA GLN A 29 8.49 -4.87 -7.21
C GLN A 29 9.08 -4.26 -8.48
N ALA A 30 8.30 -4.22 -9.55
CA ALA A 30 8.70 -3.63 -10.82
C ALA A 30 8.62 -2.09 -10.83
N GLY A 31 8.07 -1.47 -9.78
CA GLY A 31 7.91 -0.02 -9.70
C GLY A 31 6.78 0.53 -10.58
N GLN A 32 5.83 -0.31 -11.00
CA GLN A 32 4.68 0.11 -11.81
C GLN A 32 3.58 0.76 -10.96
N VAL A 33 3.47 0.32 -9.73
CA VAL A 33 2.51 0.81 -8.72
C VAL A 33 3.30 1.24 -7.50
N GLY A 34 2.85 2.28 -6.83
CA GLY A 34 3.50 2.71 -5.60
C GLY A 34 2.61 3.58 -4.73
N GLU A 35 3.10 3.86 -3.54
CA GLU A 35 2.46 4.75 -2.59
C GLU A 35 2.54 6.21 -3.05
N ARG A 36 1.45 6.92 -2.90
CA ARG A 36 1.37 8.36 -3.17
C ARG A 36 1.34 9.14 -1.87
N TYR A 37 1.79 10.38 -1.96
CA TYR A 37 1.79 11.35 -0.85
C TYR A 37 0.41 11.56 -0.22
N ASP A 38 -0.68 11.31 -0.95
CA ASP A 38 -2.06 11.55 -0.51
C ASP A 38 -2.73 10.35 0.16
N GLY A 39 -2.00 9.26 0.40
CA GLY A 39 -2.50 8.08 1.10
C GLY A 39 -3.09 6.99 0.21
N TYR A 40 -3.03 7.16 -1.10
CA TYR A 40 -3.54 6.19 -2.08
C TYR A 40 -2.42 5.58 -2.90
N LEU A 41 -2.72 4.47 -3.57
CA LEU A 41 -1.84 3.91 -4.59
C LEU A 41 -2.01 4.64 -5.91
N GLY A 42 -0.94 4.71 -6.69
CA GLY A 42 -0.97 5.24 -8.04
C GLY A 42 -0.12 4.41 -8.99
N PHE A 43 -0.17 4.76 -10.27
CA PHE A 43 0.52 4.08 -11.35
C PHE A 43 1.67 4.94 -11.86
N ALA A 44 2.89 4.41 -11.78
CA ALA A 44 4.06 5.05 -12.39
C ALA A 44 4.11 4.79 -13.91
N THR A 45 3.53 3.69 -14.35
CA THR A 45 3.38 3.31 -15.76
C THR A 45 1.94 2.86 -16.02
N PRO A 46 1.46 2.89 -17.27
CA PRO A 46 0.11 2.45 -17.59
C PRO A 46 -0.13 0.99 -17.15
N PRO A 47 -1.18 0.72 -16.36
CA PRO A 47 -1.45 -0.62 -15.83
C PRO A 47 -2.20 -1.49 -16.84
N SER A 48 -2.11 -2.81 -16.66
CA SER A 48 -3.07 -3.73 -17.26
C SER A 48 -4.48 -3.49 -16.69
N PRO A 49 -5.55 -3.90 -17.38
CA PRO A 49 -6.92 -3.78 -16.84
C PRO A 49 -7.10 -4.51 -15.50
N ALA A 50 -6.49 -5.68 -15.33
CA ALA A 50 -6.55 -6.44 -14.08
C ALA A 50 -5.87 -5.70 -12.92
N LEU A 51 -4.68 -5.15 -13.14
CA LEU A 51 -3.96 -4.38 -12.15
C LEU A 51 -4.74 -3.11 -11.77
N ARG A 52 -5.30 -2.42 -12.74
CA ARG A 52 -6.13 -1.23 -12.50
C ARG A 52 -7.31 -1.54 -11.58
N ARG A 53 -8.04 -2.63 -11.85
CA ARG A 53 -9.18 -3.04 -11.00
C ARG A 53 -8.75 -3.32 -9.58
N GLU A 54 -7.65 -4.03 -9.39
CA GLU A 54 -7.14 -4.37 -8.07
C GLU A 54 -6.72 -3.12 -7.27
N VAL A 55 -6.02 -2.18 -7.90
CA VAL A 55 -5.61 -0.92 -7.27
C VAL A 55 -6.82 -0.05 -6.94
N VAL A 56 -7.80 0.03 -7.84
CA VAL A 56 -9.07 0.75 -7.57
C VAL A 56 -9.76 0.17 -6.35
N ASP A 57 -9.86 -1.15 -6.24
CA ASP A 57 -10.47 -1.82 -5.08
C ASP A 57 -9.72 -1.55 -3.78
N ILE A 58 -8.39 -1.55 -3.82
CA ILE A 58 -7.57 -1.21 -2.65
C ILE A 58 -7.83 0.24 -2.24
N ASN A 59 -7.85 1.17 -3.18
CA ASN A 59 -8.08 2.58 -2.89
C ASN A 59 -9.48 2.85 -2.34
N ILE A 60 -10.50 2.12 -2.80
CA ILE A 60 -11.86 2.19 -2.23
C ILE A 60 -11.83 1.77 -0.76
N ARG A 61 -11.18 0.67 -0.44
CA ARG A 61 -11.04 0.21 0.96
C ARG A 61 -10.24 1.19 1.82
N ARG A 62 -9.19 1.77 1.28
CA ARG A 62 -8.42 2.83 1.96
C ARG A 62 -9.29 4.05 2.24
N ARG A 63 -10.06 4.50 1.27
CA ARG A 63 -10.99 5.63 1.46
C ARG A 63 -11.99 5.36 2.57
N SER A 64 -12.55 4.17 2.64
CA SER A 64 -13.45 3.76 3.73
C SER A 64 -12.75 3.82 5.09
N LEU A 65 -11.51 3.33 5.17
CA LEU A 65 -10.69 3.42 6.38
C LEU A 65 -10.43 4.88 6.78
N TYR A 66 -10.08 5.72 5.83
CA TYR A 66 -9.80 7.15 6.09
C TYR A 66 -11.05 7.89 6.56
N THR A 67 -12.21 7.55 6.01
CA THR A 67 -13.49 8.09 6.48
C THR A 67 -13.73 7.75 7.94
N SER A 68 -13.50 6.50 8.34
CA SER A 68 -13.62 6.08 9.74
C SER A 68 -12.62 6.78 10.66
N LEU A 69 -11.37 6.91 10.22
CA LEU A 69 -10.33 7.62 10.98
C LEU A 69 -10.67 9.10 11.14
N ALA A 70 -11.14 9.74 10.09
CA ALA A 70 -11.54 11.15 10.10
C ALA A 70 -12.65 11.40 11.10
N THR A 71 -13.68 10.56 11.12
CA THR A 71 -14.79 10.65 12.08
C THR A 71 -14.31 10.50 13.52
N ARG A 72 -13.47 9.50 13.79
CA ARG A 72 -12.96 9.25 15.16
C ARG A 72 -12.05 10.36 15.67
N ARG A 73 -11.29 11.00 14.79
CA ARG A 73 -10.31 12.05 15.14
C ARG A 73 -10.86 13.46 15.02
N GLY A 74 -12.07 13.63 14.49
CA GLY A 74 -12.67 14.95 14.26
C GLY A 74 -11.92 15.77 13.22
N VAL A 75 -11.38 15.14 12.19
CA VAL A 75 -10.64 15.78 11.09
C VAL A 75 -11.32 15.47 9.75
N THR A 76 -10.86 16.10 8.67
CA THR A 76 -11.36 15.81 7.32
C THR A 76 -10.83 14.48 6.83
N LEU A 77 -11.51 13.90 5.84
CA LEU A 77 -11.05 12.68 5.17
C LEU A 77 -9.67 12.90 4.55
N GLU A 78 -9.45 14.03 3.91
CA GLU A 78 -8.17 14.39 3.29
C GLU A 78 -7.05 14.45 4.33
N THR A 79 -7.30 15.03 5.49
CA THR A 79 -6.32 15.09 6.58
C THR A 79 -5.95 13.68 7.07
N ALA A 80 -6.94 12.80 7.25
CA ALA A 80 -6.69 11.41 7.65
C ALA A 80 -5.91 10.65 6.58
N ALA A 81 -6.24 10.85 5.30
CA ALA A 81 -5.54 10.24 4.18
C ALA A 81 -4.08 10.71 4.08
N LEU A 82 -3.83 12.01 4.20
CA LEU A 82 -2.47 12.57 4.18
C LEU A 82 -1.63 12.04 5.35
N ALA A 83 -2.18 11.99 6.55
CA ALA A 83 -1.48 11.48 7.73
C ALA A 83 -1.07 10.02 7.55
N THR A 84 -1.97 9.19 7.03
CA THR A 84 -1.67 7.79 6.73
C THR A 84 -0.66 7.67 5.59
N GLY A 85 -0.78 8.51 4.56
CA GLY A 85 0.18 8.58 3.46
C GLY A 85 1.60 8.88 3.93
N CYS A 86 1.76 9.79 4.90
CA CYS A 86 3.06 10.07 5.53
C CYS A 86 3.70 8.81 6.10
N GLU A 87 2.93 7.99 6.82
CA GLU A 87 3.43 6.75 7.40
C GLU A 87 3.74 5.70 6.34
N LEU A 88 2.88 5.56 5.33
CA LEU A 88 3.07 4.60 4.25
C LEU A 88 4.30 4.92 3.39
N LEU A 89 4.55 6.20 3.10
CA LEU A 89 5.75 6.63 2.39
C LEU A 89 7.03 6.19 3.12
N MET A 90 7.06 6.33 4.43
CA MET A 90 8.23 5.95 5.23
C MET A 90 8.51 4.45 5.25
N ARG A 91 7.52 3.63 4.84
CA ARG A 91 7.60 2.17 4.82
C ARG A 91 7.81 1.59 3.43
N VAL A 92 7.93 2.42 2.41
CA VAL A 92 8.16 1.94 1.04
C VAL A 92 9.45 1.13 1.00
N PRO A 93 9.41 -0.15 0.57
CA PRO A 93 10.62 -0.96 0.48
C PRO A 93 11.59 -0.45 -0.57
N VAL A 94 12.87 -0.77 -0.39
CA VAL A 94 13.90 -0.49 -1.39
C VAL A 94 13.49 -1.08 -2.75
N GLY A 95 13.65 -0.30 -3.81
CA GLY A 95 13.32 -0.67 -5.18
C GLY A 95 11.87 -0.39 -5.57
N GLN A 96 10.96 -0.14 -4.64
CA GLN A 96 9.57 0.17 -4.95
C GLN A 96 9.37 1.67 -5.23
N ALA A 97 8.32 1.96 -6.01
CA ALA A 97 8.00 3.31 -6.44
C ALA A 97 7.21 4.10 -5.39
N TYR A 98 7.40 5.39 -5.38
CA TYR A 98 6.61 6.32 -4.60
C TYR A 98 6.47 7.67 -5.30
N LEU A 99 5.39 8.40 -5.00
CA LEU A 99 5.08 9.69 -5.58
C LEU A 99 4.97 10.74 -4.47
N LEU A 100 5.77 11.79 -4.57
CA LEU A 100 5.67 12.95 -3.70
C LEU A 100 4.76 14.04 -4.31
N GLN A 101 4.57 15.14 -3.58
CA GLN A 101 3.70 16.25 -4.00
C GLN A 101 4.13 16.93 -5.31
N ASP A 102 5.41 16.83 -5.68
CA ASP A 102 5.94 17.37 -6.93
C ASP A 102 5.49 16.58 -8.17
N LYS A 103 4.72 15.49 -7.98
CA LYS A 103 4.22 14.63 -9.05
C LYS A 103 5.32 13.89 -9.81
N VAL A 104 6.47 13.72 -9.21
CA VAL A 104 7.59 12.95 -9.78
C VAL A 104 7.63 11.57 -9.13
N TRP A 105 7.52 10.52 -9.93
CA TRP A 105 7.71 9.15 -9.49
C TRP A 105 9.19 8.87 -9.25
N ARG A 106 9.47 8.25 -8.10
CA ARG A 106 10.82 7.83 -7.71
C ARG A 106 10.78 6.38 -7.27
N ARG A 107 11.94 5.74 -7.27
CA ARG A 107 12.12 4.42 -6.66
C ARG A 107 13.06 4.58 -5.47
N ARG A 108 12.71 3.90 -4.36
CA ARG A 108 13.56 3.97 -3.18
C ARG A 108 14.89 3.28 -3.43
N ALA A 109 15.99 4.03 -3.30
CA ALA A 109 17.35 3.52 -3.44
C ALA A 109 17.82 2.85 -2.14
N PRO A 110 18.76 1.85 -2.23
CA PRO A 110 19.39 1.29 -1.04
C PRO A 110 20.06 2.38 -0.20
N GLY A 111 19.83 2.38 1.12
CA GLY A 111 20.40 3.36 2.04
C GLY A 111 19.77 4.74 1.98
N GLU A 112 18.81 4.97 1.10
CA GLU A 112 18.09 6.24 1.01
C GLU A 112 17.17 6.42 2.21
N ARG A 113 17.32 7.56 2.89
CA ARG A 113 16.34 8.02 3.86
C ARG A 113 15.33 8.90 3.12
N LEU A 114 14.07 8.43 3.06
CA LEU A 114 13.02 9.20 2.42
C LEU A 114 12.84 10.57 3.09
N ALA A 115 12.85 11.63 2.29
CA ALA A 115 12.51 12.95 2.76
C ALA A 115 11.04 12.98 3.17
N ARG A 116 10.78 13.22 4.45
CA ARG A 116 9.43 13.34 4.96
C ARG A 116 8.83 14.66 4.47
N PRO A 117 7.67 14.63 3.79
CA PRO A 117 7.03 15.88 3.40
C PRO A 117 6.77 16.80 4.58
N SER A 118 6.93 18.11 4.38
CA SER A 118 6.81 19.12 5.45
C SER A 118 5.46 19.10 6.17
N TYR A 119 4.39 18.75 5.45
CA TYR A 119 3.04 18.64 6.04
C TYR A 119 2.87 17.41 6.93
N CYS A 120 3.84 16.50 6.98
CA CYS A 120 3.76 15.30 7.83
C CYS A 120 4.09 15.59 9.31
N GLY A 121 4.60 16.74 9.60
CA GLY A 121 4.97 17.14 10.97
C GLY A 121 6.33 16.68 11.44
#